data_96ba9bd0032b03a51fa99601d9af4f24
#
_entry.id   96ba9bd0032b03a51fa99601d9af4f24
#
_cell.length_a   1.000
_cell.length_b   1.000
_cell.length_c   1.000
_cell.angle_alpha   90.00
_cell.angle_beta   90.00
_cell.angle_gamma   90.00
#
_symmetry.space_group_name_H-M   'P 1'
#
loop_
_entity.id
_entity.type
_entity.pdbx_description
1 polymer ?
#
loop_
_entity_poly.entity_id
_entity_poly.type
_entity_poly.pdbx_seq_one_letter_code
_entity_poly.pdbx_strand_id
1 'polypeptide(L)'
;TVRDILKMSRYLIKEHPEFYKMFAEKEFTWDRTGGDPITQGNRNPLLYKNLGADGIKTGYLAVEKYSLASSIDRNGRRLIAVGSGFNSKNARSKESTKLLTYGLTNYDLVEIAKANQPFHKIDVWLGKENSVDAYTNEDIYKTIKKAKKKLLKVVVKYDGPVEAPINKDQKIATLR
;
A
#
# COMPACT_ATOMS: atom_id res chain seq x y z
N THR A 1 -0.76 -7.90 17.40
CA THR A 1 0.45 -8.30 16.65
C THR A 1 0.92 -7.20 15.71
N VAL A 2 2.14 -7.28 15.18
CA VAL A 2 2.64 -6.34 14.16
C VAL A 2 1.75 -6.33 12.90
N ARG A 3 1.12 -7.48 12.59
CA ARG A 3 0.17 -7.59 11.47
C ARG A 3 -1.10 -6.76 11.71
N ASP A 4 -1.60 -6.71 12.93
CA ASP A 4 -2.81 -5.94 13.26
C ASP A 4 -2.52 -4.44 13.23
N ILE A 5 -1.35 -4.05 13.73
CA ILE A 5 -0.87 -2.66 13.59
C ILE A 5 -0.72 -2.27 12.10
N LEU A 6 -0.22 -3.18 11.26
CA LEU A 6 -0.15 -2.95 9.81
C LEU A 6 -1.54 -2.73 9.19
N LYS A 7 -2.53 -3.57 9.54
CA LYS A 7 -3.92 -3.44 9.05
C LYS A 7 -4.53 -2.12 9.49
N MET A 8 -4.38 -1.77 10.77
CA MET A 8 -4.83 -0.49 11.32
C MET A 8 -4.17 0.70 10.63
N SER A 9 -2.85 0.64 10.41
CA SER A 9 -2.11 1.67 9.68
C SER A 9 -2.63 1.86 8.26
N ARG A 10 -2.86 0.76 7.54
CA ARG A 10 -3.43 0.79 6.19
C ARG A 10 -4.84 1.38 6.18
N TYR A 11 -5.68 1.00 7.14
CA TYR A 11 -7.03 1.53 7.30
C TYR A 11 -6.99 3.05 7.51
N LEU A 12 -6.18 3.52 8.47
CA LEU A 12 -6.02 4.94 8.75
C LEU A 12 -5.60 5.74 7.52
N ILE A 13 -4.62 5.26 6.77
CA ILE A 13 -4.12 5.92 5.56
C ILE A 13 -5.21 6.00 4.48
N LYS A 14 -6.00 4.93 4.32
CA LYS A 14 -6.97 4.80 3.25
C LYS A 14 -8.29 5.51 3.57
N GLU A 15 -8.81 5.30 4.77
CA GLU A 15 -10.14 5.76 5.16
C GLU A 15 -10.13 7.13 5.86
N HIS A 16 -8.98 7.54 6.40
CA HIS A 16 -8.84 8.80 7.13
C HIS A 16 -7.61 9.62 6.69
N PRO A 17 -7.45 9.90 5.37
CA PRO A 17 -6.26 10.54 4.83
C PRO A 17 -6.01 11.94 5.40
N GLU A 18 -7.06 12.68 5.77
CA GLU A 18 -6.94 14.02 6.33
C GLU A 18 -6.30 13.99 7.71
N PHE A 19 -6.72 13.06 8.57
CA PHE A 19 -6.10 12.87 9.89
C PHE A 19 -4.71 12.26 9.78
N TYR A 20 -4.49 11.44 8.76
CA TYR A 20 -3.19 10.82 8.54
C TYR A 20 -2.07 11.83 8.29
N LYS A 21 -2.36 12.97 7.68
CA LYS A 21 -1.37 14.05 7.42
C LYS A 21 -0.66 14.53 8.69
N MET A 22 -1.33 14.50 9.83
CA MET A 22 -0.75 14.90 11.12
C MET A 22 0.45 14.03 11.55
N PHE A 23 0.54 12.79 11.09
CA PHE A 23 1.66 11.91 11.42
C PHE A 23 2.97 12.29 10.72
N ALA A 24 2.89 13.12 9.68
CA ALA A 24 4.05 13.65 8.97
C ALA A 24 4.65 14.90 9.63
N GLU A 25 3.94 15.53 10.56
CA GLU A 25 4.41 16.69 11.26
C GLU A 25 5.67 16.39 12.06
N LYS A 26 6.71 17.19 11.89
CA LYS A 26 7.99 16.98 12.55
C LYS A 26 8.05 17.49 13.96
N GLU A 27 7.25 18.50 14.27
CA GLU A 27 7.14 19.09 15.60
C GLU A 27 5.72 19.60 15.82
N PHE A 28 5.33 19.71 17.07
CA PHE A 28 4.06 20.26 17.50
C PHE A 28 4.25 21.11 18.74
N THR A 29 3.68 22.30 18.72
CA THR A 29 3.70 23.23 19.83
C THR A 29 2.29 23.40 20.36
N TRP A 30 2.13 23.33 21.67
CA TRP A 30 0.85 23.58 22.34
C TRP A 30 1.04 24.49 23.53
N ASP A 31 0.02 25.28 23.80
CA ASP A 31 -0.02 26.15 24.99
C ASP A 31 -0.27 25.29 26.22
N ARG A 32 0.52 25.54 27.22
CA ARG A 32 0.38 24.91 28.52
C ARG A 32 -0.36 25.87 29.48
N THR A 33 -1.44 25.39 30.11
CA THR A 33 -2.18 26.15 31.09
C THR A 33 -1.24 26.63 32.21
N GLY A 34 -1.04 27.94 32.34
CA GLY A 34 -0.21 28.55 33.38
C GLY A 34 1.32 28.42 33.19
N GLY A 35 1.80 28.20 31.97
CA GLY A 35 3.23 28.11 31.66
C GLY A 35 3.56 28.44 30.20
N ASP A 36 4.85 28.40 29.87
CA ASP A 36 5.32 28.63 28.50
C ASP A 36 4.86 27.54 27.55
N PRO A 37 4.67 27.85 26.26
CA PRO A 37 4.36 26.84 25.22
C PRO A 37 5.39 25.73 25.21
N ILE A 38 4.91 24.51 25.00
CA ILE A 38 5.77 23.32 24.89
C ILE A 38 5.86 22.87 23.44
N THR A 39 7.08 22.83 22.91
CA THR A 39 7.38 22.28 21.58
C THR A 39 7.97 20.87 21.72
N GLN A 40 7.39 19.90 21.04
CA GLN A 40 7.87 18.52 21.03
C GLN A 40 8.11 18.03 19.61
N GLY A 41 9.32 17.51 19.35
CA GLY A 41 9.66 16.88 18.08
C GLY A 41 9.03 15.50 17.93
N ASN A 42 8.68 15.15 16.71
CA ASN A 42 8.19 13.81 16.38
C ASN A 42 9.30 12.77 16.62
N ARG A 43 8.97 11.71 17.32
CA ARG A 43 9.93 10.64 17.68
C ARG A 43 10.18 9.63 16.55
N ASN A 44 9.48 9.75 15.43
CA ASN A 44 9.70 8.90 14.26
C ASN A 44 10.98 9.31 13.52
N PRO A 45 12.05 8.49 13.59
CA PRO A 45 13.35 8.89 13.01
C PRO A 45 13.34 8.93 11.49
N LEU A 46 12.36 8.31 10.83
CA LEU A 46 12.30 8.22 9.37
C LEU A 46 11.82 9.53 8.73
N LEU A 47 11.06 10.36 9.46
CA LEU A 47 10.63 11.69 8.99
C LEU A 47 11.80 12.64 8.72
N TYR A 48 12.94 12.40 9.39
CA TYR A 48 14.16 13.20 9.26
C TYR A 48 15.15 12.61 8.23
N LYS A 49 14.76 11.53 7.57
CA LYS A 49 15.54 10.92 6.49
C LYS A 49 14.86 11.21 5.15
N ASN A 50 15.63 11.50 4.15
CA ASN A 50 15.10 11.79 2.79
C ASN A 50 14.61 10.51 2.08
N LEU A 51 13.60 9.84 2.67
CA LEU A 51 13.02 8.58 2.18
C LEU A 51 11.58 8.73 1.68
N GLY A 52 10.98 9.92 1.81
CA GLY A 52 9.54 10.11 1.57
C GLY A 52 8.67 9.54 2.69
N ALA A 53 9.22 9.51 3.93
CA ALA A 53 8.45 9.06 5.10
C ALA A 53 7.41 10.11 5.49
N ASP A 54 6.18 9.65 5.77
CA ASP A 54 5.03 10.47 6.12
C ASP A 54 4.28 9.95 7.39
N GLY A 55 4.87 9.02 8.12
CA GLY A 55 4.31 8.46 9.35
C GLY A 55 5.06 7.22 9.80
N ILE A 56 4.61 6.49 10.85
CA ILE A 56 3.33 6.63 11.54
C ILE A 56 3.60 6.89 13.02
N LYS A 57 3.98 5.85 13.79
CA LYS A 57 4.09 5.95 15.25
C LYS A 57 5.18 5.07 15.83
N THR A 58 5.92 5.63 16.76
CA THR A 58 6.88 4.90 17.60
C THR A 58 6.21 4.35 18.84
N GLY A 59 6.70 3.21 19.33
CA GLY A 59 6.32 2.63 20.60
C GLY A 59 7.52 2.23 21.43
N TYR A 60 7.33 2.13 22.73
CA TYR A 60 8.28 1.55 23.68
C TYR A 60 7.53 0.98 24.88
N LEU A 61 7.85 -0.25 25.21
CA LEU A 61 7.49 -0.92 26.46
C LEU A 61 8.74 -1.61 26.99
N ALA A 62 8.93 -1.63 28.30
CA ALA A 62 10.12 -2.23 28.89
C ALA A 62 10.32 -3.70 28.47
N VAL A 63 9.24 -4.46 28.37
CA VAL A 63 9.23 -5.88 27.96
C VAL A 63 9.43 -6.03 26.45
N GLU A 64 8.69 -5.23 25.64
CA GLU A 64 8.66 -5.31 24.18
C GLU A 64 9.74 -4.45 23.50
N LYS A 65 10.50 -3.67 24.28
CA LYS A 65 11.52 -2.73 23.79
C LYS A 65 10.96 -1.71 22.81
N TYR A 66 11.71 -1.34 21.78
CA TYR A 66 11.33 -0.32 20.82
C TYR A 66 10.53 -0.89 19.65
N SER A 67 9.55 -0.14 19.19
CA SER A 67 8.73 -0.49 18.03
C SER A 67 8.51 0.71 17.12
N LEU A 68 8.16 0.45 15.86
CA LEU A 68 7.84 1.46 14.87
C LEU A 68 6.85 0.90 13.86
N ALA A 69 5.74 1.59 13.71
CA ALA A 69 4.94 1.56 12.49
C ALA A 69 5.40 2.73 11.62
N SER A 70 5.78 2.45 10.40
CA SER A 70 6.34 3.44 9.47
C SER A 70 5.70 3.32 8.09
N SER A 71 5.56 4.44 7.42
CA SER A 71 5.08 4.55 6.05
C SER A 71 5.97 5.48 5.26
N ILE A 72 6.17 5.15 4.00
CA ILE A 72 6.79 6.00 3.00
C ILE A 72 5.89 6.03 1.77
N ASP A 73 5.78 7.20 1.14
CA ASP A 73 5.16 7.37 -0.17
C ASP A 73 6.19 7.96 -1.12
N ARG A 74 6.48 7.23 -2.18
CA ARG A 74 7.47 7.65 -3.15
C ARG A 74 7.04 7.31 -4.57
N ASN A 75 6.88 8.34 -5.38
CA ASN A 75 6.44 8.20 -6.78
C ASN A 75 5.11 7.44 -6.91
N GLY A 76 4.13 7.76 -6.06
CA GLY A 76 2.81 7.12 -6.04
C GLY A 76 2.82 5.68 -5.51
N ARG A 77 3.95 5.23 -4.97
CA ARG A 77 4.07 3.92 -4.36
C ARG A 77 4.25 4.03 -2.85
N ARG A 78 3.24 3.56 -2.14
CA ARG A 78 3.26 3.50 -0.68
C ARG A 78 3.78 2.16 -0.17
N LEU A 79 4.66 2.22 0.82
CA LEU A 79 5.09 1.06 1.60
C LEU A 79 4.86 1.32 3.09
N ILE A 80 4.34 0.31 3.76
CA ILE A 80 4.13 0.34 5.22
C ILE A 80 4.95 -0.79 5.81
N ALA A 81 5.73 -0.48 6.85
CA ALA A 81 6.50 -1.45 7.61
C ALA A 81 6.23 -1.30 9.10
N VAL A 82 6.02 -2.42 9.78
CA VAL A 82 5.81 -2.47 11.23
C VAL A 82 6.80 -3.45 11.84
N GLY A 83 7.56 -2.97 12.80
CA GLY A 83 8.52 -3.76 13.56
C GLY A 83 8.40 -3.52 15.07
N SER A 84 8.68 -4.56 15.85
CA SER A 84 8.72 -4.52 17.31
C SER A 84 9.91 -5.30 17.84
N GLY A 85 10.28 -5.08 19.09
CA GLY A 85 11.37 -5.80 19.73
C GLY A 85 12.77 -5.28 19.38
N PHE A 86 12.90 -4.07 18.86
CA PHE A 86 14.22 -3.50 18.57
C PHE A 86 14.97 -3.16 19.86
N ASN A 87 16.23 -3.57 19.95
CA ASN A 87 17.05 -3.42 21.17
C ASN A 87 17.37 -1.96 21.53
N SER A 88 17.29 -1.03 20.56
CA SER A 88 17.58 0.40 20.78
C SER A 88 16.83 1.30 19.79
N LYS A 89 16.78 2.61 20.07
CA LYS A 89 16.28 3.62 19.13
C LYS A 89 17.03 3.59 17.79
N ASN A 90 18.37 3.39 17.85
CA ASN A 90 19.21 3.30 16.64
C ASN A 90 18.92 2.04 15.84
N ALA A 91 18.79 0.88 16.48
CA ALA A 91 18.41 -0.37 15.82
C ALA A 91 17.03 -0.24 15.15
N ARG A 92 16.04 0.31 15.86
CA ARG A 92 14.72 0.62 15.31
C ARG A 92 14.80 1.47 14.03
N SER A 93 15.56 2.57 14.08
CA SER A 93 15.76 3.45 12.93
C SER A 93 16.44 2.73 11.77
N LYS A 94 17.53 2.02 12.03
CA LYS A 94 18.35 1.32 11.03
C LYS A 94 17.57 0.20 10.34
N GLU A 95 16.96 -0.68 11.13
CA GLU A 95 16.28 -1.87 10.57
C GLU A 95 14.98 -1.49 9.85
N SER A 96 14.23 -0.52 10.35
CA SER A 96 13.04 -0.02 9.63
C SER A 96 13.41 0.65 8.32
N THR A 97 14.49 1.46 8.30
CA THR A 97 15.02 2.04 7.05
C THR A 97 15.42 0.95 6.06
N LYS A 98 16.18 -0.07 6.53
CA LYS A 98 16.63 -1.18 5.70
C LYS A 98 15.47 -1.95 5.07
N LEU A 99 14.43 -2.24 5.86
CA LEU A 99 13.24 -2.95 5.39
C LEU A 99 12.48 -2.17 4.31
N LEU A 100 12.25 -0.88 4.53
CA LEU A 100 11.56 -0.02 3.56
C LEU A 100 12.39 0.17 2.28
N THR A 101 13.70 0.40 2.41
CA THR A 101 14.62 0.48 1.28
C THR A 101 14.64 -0.81 0.48
N TYR A 102 14.66 -1.97 1.16
CA TYR A 102 14.55 -3.26 0.50
C TYR A 102 13.27 -3.39 -0.32
N GLY A 103 12.13 -2.95 0.24
CA GLY A 103 10.85 -2.93 -0.47
C GLY A 103 10.88 -2.03 -1.71
N LEU A 104 11.47 -0.84 -1.61
CA LEU A 104 11.58 0.10 -2.74
C LEU A 104 12.52 -0.40 -3.83
N THR A 105 13.67 -0.99 -3.44
CA THR A 105 14.69 -1.41 -4.39
C THR A 105 14.37 -2.69 -5.11
N ASN A 106 13.78 -3.67 -4.42
CA ASN A 106 13.64 -5.03 -4.93
C ASN A 106 12.27 -5.36 -5.51
N TYR A 107 11.27 -4.51 -5.29
CA TYR A 107 9.92 -4.74 -5.77
C TYR A 107 9.41 -3.58 -6.59
N ASP A 108 8.57 -3.87 -7.56
CA ASP A 108 7.75 -2.90 -8.31
C ASP A 108 6.27 -3.15 -8.08
N LEU A 109 5.49 -2.08 -8.18
CA LEU A 109 4.05 -2.13 -8.34
C LEU A 109 3.76 -2.10 -9.84
N VAL A 110 3.18 -3.16 -10.37
CA VAL A 110 2.81 -3.26 -11.78
C VAL A 110 1.31 -3.14 -11.91
N GLU A 111 0.87 -2.23 -12.75
CA GLU A 111 -0.53 -2.13 -13.17
C GLU A 111 -0.83 -3.27 -14.13
N ILE A 112 -1.87 -4.04 -13.82
CA ILE A 112 -2.33 -5.18 -14.61
C ILE A 112 -3.52 -4.79 -15.46
N ALA A 113 -4.49 -4.08 -14.86
CA ALA A 113 -5.67 -3.58 -15.54
C ALA A 113 -6.16 -2.30 -14.86
N LYS A 114 -6.75 -1.40 -15.63
CA LYS A 114 -7.45 -0.22 -15.13
C LYS A 114 -8.95 -0.46 -15.09
N ALA A 115 -9.59 0.06 -14.05
CA ALA A 115 -11.02 0.01 -13.88
C ALA A 115 -11.76 0.55 -15.11
N ASN A 116 -12.79 -0.16 -15.55
CA ASN A 116 -13.66 0.21 -16.66
C ASN A 116 -12.95 0.46 -18.01
N GLN A 117 -11.72 -0.04 -18.16
CA GLN A 117 -11.00 -0.04 -19.43
C GLN A 117 -10.97 -1.44 -20.02
N PRO A 118 -11.32 -1.60 -21.31
CA PRO A 118 -11.24 -2.89 -21.99
C PRO A 118 -9.79 -3.39 -21.99
N PHE A 119 -9.58 -4.63 -21.60
CA PHE A 119 -8.26 -5.26 -21.63
C PHE A 119 -8.21 -6.54 -22.48
N HIS A 120 -9.37 -7.13 -22.78
CA HIS A 120 -9.45 -8.35 -23.62
C HIS A 120 -10.83 -8.45 -24.28
N LYS A 121 -10.86 -9.04 -25.48
CA LYS A 121 -12.11 -9.42 -26.16
C LYS A 121 -12.41 -10.88 -25.89
N ILE A 122 -13.64 -11.18 -25.56
CA ILE A 122 -14.15 -12.53 -25.27
C ILE A 122 -15.15 -12.92 -26.33
N ASP A 123 -14.96 -14.08 -26.92
CA ASP A 123 -15.84 -14.62 -27.95
C ASP A 123 -17.23 -14.94 -27.40
N VAL A 124 -18.26 -14.58 -28.16
CA VAL A 124 -19.66 -14.77 -27.82
C VAL A 124 -20.33 -15.69 -28.82
N TRP A 125 -21.16 -16.60 -28.31
CA TRP A 125 -22.00 -17.48 -29.09
C TRP A 125 -23.48 -17.07 -29.01
N LEU A 126 -24.19 -17.17 -30.13
CA LEU A 126 -25.60 -16.75 -30.28
C LEU A 126 -25.88 -15.28 -29.96
N GLY A 127 -24.86 -14.40 -29.98
CA GLY A 127 -25.02 -12.97 -29.80
C GLY A 127 -25.20 -12.21 -31.11
N LYS A 128 -25.62 -10.95 -31.04
CA LYS A 128 -25.61 -10.03 -32.19
C LYS A 128 -24.17 -9.70 -32.61
N GLU A 129 -23.27 -9.63 -31.65
CA GLU A 129 -21.83 -9.40 -31.84
C GLU A 129 -21.08 -10.68 -31.56
N ASN A 130 -19.99 -10.92 -32.29
CA ASN A 130 -19.16 -12.11 -32.13
C ASN A 130 -18.23 -12.04 -30.91
N SER A 131 -18.08 -10.88 -30.29
CA SER A 131 -17.23 -10.70 -29.11
C SER A 131 -17.71 -9.53 -28.27
N VAL A 132 -17.35 -9.55 -26.97
CA VAL A 132 -17.57 -8.46 -26.01
C VAL A 132 -16.27 -8.07 -25.35
N ASP A 133 -16.18 -6.80 -24.97
CA ASP A 133 -15.03 -6.30 -24.23
C ASP A 133 -15.13 -6.70 -22.75
N ALA A 134 -14.05 -7.31 -22.24
CA ALA A 134 -13.88 -7.59 -20.83
C ALA A 134 -13.14 -6.45 -20.13
N TYR A 135 -13.61 -6.07 -18.97
CA TYR A 135 -13.01 -5.04 -18.11
C TYR A 135 -13.06 -5.44 -16.64
N THR A 136 -12.35 -4.70 -15.81
CA THR A 136 -12.38 -4.87 -14.35
C THR A 136 -13.10 -3.66 -13.72
N ASN A 137 -13.82 -3.89 -12.62
CA ASN A 137 -14.50 -2.82 -11.88
C ASN A 137 -13.54 -2.02 -10.99
N GLU A 138 -12.33 -2.54 -10.77
CA GLU A 138 -11.31 -1.93 -9.94
C GLU A 138 -9.97 -1.94 -10.67
N ASP A 139 -9.10 -0.98 -10.31
CA ASP A 139 -7.71 -1.00 -10.72
C ASP A 139 -7.01 -2.22 -10.11
N ILE A 140 -6.36 -3.02 -10.94
CA ILE A 140 -5.63 -4.20 -10.49
C ILE A 140 -4.13 -3.94 -10.55
N TYR A 141 -3.51 -3.95 -9.38
CA TYR A 141 -2.07 -3.83 -9.23
C TYR A 141 -1.47 -5.08 -8.59
N LYS A 142 -0.25 -5.42 -9.00
CA LYS A 142 0.52 -6.52 -8.41
C LYS A 142 1.90 -6.07 -8.00
N THR A 143 2.23 -6.30 -6.73
CA THR A 143 3.61 -6.12 -6.25
C THR A 143 4.43 -7.36 -6.63
N ILE A 144 5.50 -7.18 -7.38
CA ILE A 144 6.38 -8.25 -7.83
C ILE A 144 7.85 -7.90 -7.63
N LYS A 145 8.70 -8.92 -7.49
CA LYS A 145 10.16 -8.72 -7.48
C LYS A 145 10.60 -8.20 -8.86
N LYS A 146 11.42 -7.14 -8.89
CA LYS A 146 11.96 -6.57 -10.14
C LYS A 146 12.63 -7.63 -11.02
N ALA A 147 13.40 -8.51 -10.42
CA ALA A 147 14.06 -9.61 -11.13
C ALA A 147 13.06 -10.59 -11.81
N LYS A 148 11.82 -10.66 -11.32
CA LYS A 148 10.79 -11.53 -11.89
C LYS A 148 9.80 -10.79 -12.81
N LYS A 149 9.97 -9.48 -13.01
CA LYS A 149 9.04 -8.66 -13.81
C LYS A 149 8.89 -9.18 -15.24
N LYS A 150 10.00 -9.59 -15.85
CA LYS A 150 10.00 -10.16 -17.21
C LYS A 150 9.31 -11.51 -17.33
N LEU A 151 9.09 -12.19 -16.21
CA LEU A 151 8.41 -13.49 -16.15
C LEU A 151 6.90 -13.36 -15.86
N LEU A 152 6.42 -12.14 -15.62
CA LEU A 152 5.01 -11.90 -15.38
C LEU A 152 4.23 -12.22 -16.66
N LYS A 153 3.30 -13.13 -16.54
CA LYS A 153 2.29 -13.42 -17.57
C LYS A 153 0.92 -13.17 -16.97
N VAL A 154 0.10 -12.46 -17.69
CA VAL A 154 -1.29 -12.20 -17.33
C VAL A 154 -2.16 -12.98 -18.31
N VAL A 155 -3.03 -13.82 -17.78
CA VAL A 155 -3.87 -14.69 -18.58
C VAL A 155 -5.33 -14.43 -18.23
N VAL A 156 -6.15 -14.27 -19.26
CA VAL A 156 -7.62 -14.25 -19.13
C VAL A 156 -8.13 -15.67 -19.28
N LYS A 157 -8.76 -16.18 -18.24
CA LYS A 157 -9.38 -17.51 -18.25
C LYS A 157 -10.89 -17.35 -18.30
N TYR A 158 -11.52 -17.96 -19.31
CA TYR A 158 -12.98 -18.04 -19.47
C TYR A 158 -13.35 -19.36 -20.12
N ASP A 159 -14.59 -19.76 -19.92
CA ASP A 159 -15.18 -20.90 -20.61
C ASP A 159 -15.92 -20.35 -21.84
N GLY A 160 -15.30 -20.50 -22.98
CA GLY A 160 -15.79 -19.85 -24.19
C GLY A 160 -16.01 -20.79 -25.38
N PRO A 161 -16.75 -20.27 -26.35
CA PRO A 161 -17.39 -18.96 -26.42
C PRO A 161 -18.50 -18.81 -25.39
N VAL A 162 -18.68 -17.59 -24.85
CA VAL A 162 -19.71 -17.29 -23.85
C VAL A 162 -21.05 -17.13 -24.52
N GLU A 163 -22.08 -17.83 -24.01
CA GLU A 163 -23.42 -17.81 -24.58
C GLU A 163 -24.17 -16.50 -24.26
N ALA A 164 -24.79 -15.92 -25.28
CA ALA A 164 -25.67 -14.77 -25.12
C ALA A 164 -27.04 -15.20 -24.52
N PRO A 165 -27.76 -14.28 -23.80
CA PRO A 165 -27.44 -12.87 -23.59
C PRO A 165 -26.44 -12.65 -22.45
N ILE A 166 -25.54 -11.69 -22.64
CA ILE A 166 -24.59 -11.26 -21.62
C ILE A 166 -25.08 -9.93 -21.03
N ASN A 167 -25.30 -9.90 -19.71
CA ASN A 167 -25.70 -8.71 -19.01
C ASN A 167 -24.51 -7.81 -18.70
N LYS A 168 -24.77 -6.50 -18.57
CA LYS A 168 -23.77 -5.57 -18.10
C LYS A 168 -23.24 -6.00 -16.72
N ASP A 169 -21.91 -5.92 -16.53
CA ASP A 169 -21.18 -6.30 -15.30
C ASP A 169 -21.30 -7.80 -14.92
N GLN A 170 -21.79 -8.63 -15.84
CA GLN A 170 -21.76 -10.08 -15.66
C GLN A 170 -20.32 -10.59 -15.63
N LYS A 171 -19.99 -11.43 -14.65
CA LYS A 171 -18.68 -12.08 -14.60
C LYS A 171 -18.59 -13.15 -15.68
N ILE A 172 -17.80 -12.91 -16.71
CA ILE A 172 -17.60 -13.82 -17.85
C ILE A 172 -16.18 -14.39 -17.92
N ALA A 173 -15.23 -13.80 -17.17
CA ALA A 173 -13.85 -14.26 -17.18
C ALA A 173 -13.17 -14.06 -15.82
N THR A 174 -11.99 -14.63 -15.69
CA THR A 174 -11.10 -14.44 -14.52
C THR A 174 -9.70 -14.09 -15.01
N LEU A 175 -9.13 -13.06 -14.45
CA LEU A 175 -7.74 -12.66 -14.68
C LEU A 175 -6.83 -13.49 -13.73
N ARG A 176 -5.79 -14.11 -14.28
CA ARG A 176 -4.80 -14.90 -13.53
C ARG A 176 -3.38 -14.49 -13.85
#